data_3089b7cbcbac9b245392142d0f40de1c
#
_entry.id   3089b7cbcbac9b245392142d0f40de1c
#
_cell.length_a   1.000
_cell.length_b   1.000
_cell.length_c   1.000
_cell.angle_alpha   90.00
_cell.angle_beta   90.00
_cell.angle_gamma   90.00
#
_symmetry.space_group_name_H-M   'P 1'
#
loop_
_entity.id
_entity.type
_entity.pdbx_description
1 polymer ?
#
loop_
_entity_poly.entity_id
_entity_poly.type
_entity_poly.pdbx_seq_one_letter_code
_entity_poly.pdbx_strand_id
1 'polypeptide(L)'
;MLAFAAGEPWIKEHPETFRALNKSIIDAAAYVSTPANRKEVAKAISGRGFLNQPTEVVEAVLTGKFEDGLGKTQNVPDRIDFKPYPWQSFSHWIQSQLIRWDLGGAVAAIQAGDFNPNSASIFLTDEAQALEREMGGNPPTARFRKEILAYDEFDPSNPMQYIKDQIKRDGF
;
A
#
# COMPACT_ATOMS: atom_id res chain seq x y z
N MET A 1 -5.39 1.78 0.21
CA MET A 1 -4.09 1.12 0.46
C MET A 1 -4.28 0.10 1.58
N LEU A 2 -3.78 -1.10 1.38
CA LEU A 2 -3.70 -2.14 2.43
C LEU A 2 -2.23 -2.37 2.73
N ALA A 3 -1.89 -2.61 3.98
CA ALA A 3 -0.52 -2.88 4.41
C ALA A 3 -0.50 -4.07 5.37
N PHE A 4 0.52 -4.90 5.24
CA PHE A 4 0.86 -5.87 6.28
C PHE A 4 1.62 -5.13 7.38
N ALA A 5 1.18 -5.26 8.62
CA ALA A 5 1.78 -4.60 9.76
C ALA A 5 1.98 -5.58 10.90
N ALA A 6 3.07 -5.41 11.65
CA ALA A 6 3.37 -6.17 12.86
C ALA A 6 3.91 -5.23 13.94
N GLY A 7 3.69 -5.58 15.20
CA GLY A 7 4.22 -4.82 16.33
C GLY A 7 5.74 -4.97 16.44
N GLU A 8 6.44 -3.87 16.68
CA GLU A 8 7.90 -3.88 16.80
C GLU A 8 8.41 -4.85 17.88
N PRO A 9 7.80 -4.97 19.10
CA PRO A 9 8.20 -5.98 20.07
C PRO A 9 8.13 -7.40 19.53
N TRP A 10 7.04 -7.74 18.81
CA TRP A 10 6.86 -9.07 18.23
C TRP A 10 7.89 -9.36 17.14
N ILE A 11 8.24 -8.37 16.30
CA ILE A 11 9.30 -8.53 15.28
C ILE A 11 10.64 -8.84 15.94
N LYS A 12 10.97 -8.14 17.05
CA LYS A 12 12.22 -8.35 17.79
C LYS A 12 12.27 -9.73 18.45
N GLU A 13 11.14 -10.22 18.94
CA GLU A 13 11.02 -11.54 19.58
C GLU A 13 11.00 -12.69 18.55
N HIS A 14 10.46 -12.46 17.34
CA HIS A 14 10.27 -13.48 16.32
C HIS A 14 10.84 -13.08 14.94
N PRO A 15 12.13 -12.70 14.83
CA PRO A 15 12.70 -12.15 13.60
C PRO A 15 12.64 -13.12 12.42
N GLU A 16 12.90 -14.40 12.66
CA GLU A 16 12.88 -15.43 11.61
C GLU A 16 11.44 -15.69 11.09
N THR A 17 10.46 -15.68 11.99
CA THR A 17 9.05 -15.84 11.62
C THR A 17 8.58 -14.64 10.80
N PHE A 18 8.95 -13.42 11.22
CA PHE A 18 8.64 -12.20 10.49
C PHE A 18 9.25 -12.23 9.09
N ARG A 19 10.52 -12.63 9.00
CA ARG A 19 11.22 -12.75 7.72
C ARG A 19 10.56 -13.78 6.78
N ALA A 20 10.21 -14.97 7.29
CA ALA A 20 9.54 -16.02 6.51
C ALA A 20 8.17 -15.55 6.01
N LEU A 21 7.41 -14.84 6.85
CA LEU A 21 6.12 -14.28 6.48
C LEU A 21 6.23 -13.22 5.37
N ASN A 22 7.22 -12.32 5.47
CA ASN A 22 7.46 -11.34 4.41
C ASN A 22 7.83 -11.99 3.08
N LYS A 23 8.68 -13.03 3.08
CA LYS A 23 9.00 -13.81 1.88
C LYS A 23 7.74 -14.41 1.26
N SER A 24 6.87 -15.02 2.07
CA SER A 24 5.61 -15.59 1.61
C SER A 24 4.69 -14.55 0.96
N ILE A 25 4.65 -13.33 1.51
CA ILE A 25 3.88 -12.21 0.95
C ILE A 25 4.45 -11.77 -0.40
N ILE A 26 5.78 -11.67 -0.52
CA ILE A 26 6.46 -11.31 -1.77
C ILE A 26 6.18 -12.37 -2.85
N ASP A 27 6.30 -13.65 -2.52
CA ASP A 27 6.01 -14.77 -3.44
C ASP A 27 4.54 -14.75 -3.88
N ALA A 28 3.61 -14.63 -2.96
CA ALA A 28 2.19 -14.58 -3.27
C ALA A 28 1.84 -13.38 -4.16
N ALA A 29 2.44 -12.22 -3.89
CA ALA A 29 2.26 -11.02 -4.70
C ALA A 29 2.83 -11.19 -6.12
N ALA A 30 4.01 -11.80 -6.26
CA ALA A 30 4.60 -12.12 -7.55
C ALA A 30 3.72 -13.10 -8.32
N TYR A 31 3.20 -14.14 -7.65
CA TYR A 31 2.31 -15.12 -8.26
C TYR A 31 1.03 -14.52 -8.81
N VAL A 32 0.31 -13.72 -8.02
CA VAL A 32 -0.95 -13.07 -8.43
C VAL A 32 -0.74 -11.94 -9.44
N SER A 33 0.45 -11.33 -9.48
CA SER A 33 0.81 -10.32 -10.47
C SER A 33 0.83 -10.89 -11.89
N THR A 34 1.05 -12.19 -12.04
CA THR A 34 0.99 -12.89 -13.32
C THR A 34 -0.49 -13.09 -13.72
N PRO A 35 -0.98 -12.46 -14.81
CA PRO A 35 -2.41 -12.50 -15.17
C PRO A 35 -2.97 -13.92 -15.33
N ALA A 36 -2.16 -14.85 -15.84
CA ALA A 36 -2.57 -16.25 -16.04
C ALA A 36 -2.95 -16.97 -14.72
N ASN A 37 -2.38 -16.56 -13.59
CA ASN A 37 -2.61 -17.16 -12.28
C ASN A 37 -3.86 -16.61 -11.57
N ARG A 38 -4.38 -15.47 -12.00
CA ARG A 38 -5.44 -14.74 -11.26
C ARG A 38 -6.72 -15.53 -11.10
N LYS A 39 -7.09 -16.37 -12.06
CA LYS A 39 -8.27 -17.26 -11.95
C LYS A 39 -8.09 -18.34 -10.89
N GLU A 40 -6.91 -18.95 -10.84
CA GLU A 40 -6.58 -19.94 -9.82
C GLU A 40 -6.57 -19.30 -8.42
N VAL A 41 -5.96 -18.10 -8.29
CA VAL A 41 -5.98 -17.32 -7.04
C VAL A 41 -7.41 -17.00 -6.63
N ALA A 42 -8.27 -16.55 -7.56
CA ALA A 42 -9.68 -16.27 -7.27
C ALA A 42 -10.39 -17.49 -6.66
N LYS A 43 -10.20 -18.67 -7.27
CA LYS A 43 -10.74 -19.92 -6.76
C LYS A 43 -10.22 -20.27 -5.36
N ALA A 44 -8.91 -20.07 -5.12
CA ALA A 44 -8.28 -20.40 -3.84
C ALA A 44 -8.80 -19.52 -2.69
N ILE A 45 -8.99 -18.21 -2.93
CA ILE A 45 -9.33 -17.25 -1.87
C ILE A 45 -10.84 -16.94 -1.75
N SER A 46 -11.69 -17.44 -2.65
CA SER A 46 -13.14 -17.18 -2.62
C SER A 46 -13.89 -17.94 -1.51
N GLY A 47 -13.31 -19.04 -1.01
CA GLY A 47 -13.94 -19.93 -0.03
C GLY A 47 -14.27 -19.27 1.31
N ARG A 48 -15.08 -19.98 2.10
CA ARG A 48 -15.61 -19.52 3.42
C ARG A 48 -14.51 -19.21 4.44
N GLY A 49 -13.33 -19.86 4.32
CA GLY A 49 -12.17 -19.61 5.19
C GLY A 49 -11.38 -18.36 4.85
N PHE A 50 -11.73 -17.67 3.76
CA PHE A 50 -11.03 -16.49 3.25
C PHE A 50 -12.02 -15.34 3.00
N LEU A 51 -12.29 -15.01 1.71
CA LEU A 51 -13.15 -13.86 1.36
C LEU A 51 -14.66 -14.16 1.53
N ASN A 52 -15.05 -15.44 1.51
CA ASN A 52 -16.46 -15.86 1.54
C ASN A 52 -17.32 -15.12 0.49
N GLN A 53 -16.79 -15.06 -0.74
CA GLN A 53 -17.45 -14.43 -1.89
C GLN A 53 -17.56 -15.43 -3.05
N PRO A 54 -18.55 -15.28 -3.95
CA PRO A 54 -18.62 -16.08 -5.17
C PRO A 54 -17.32 -15.98 -5.97
N THR A 55 -16.84 -17.11 -6.49
CA THR A 55 -15.55 -17.17 -7.22
C THR A 55 -15.54 -16.25 -8.43
N GLU A 56 -16.68 -16.14 -9.15
CA GLU A 56 -16.84 -15.26 -10.31
C GLU A 56 -16.67 -13.78 -9.96
N VAL A 57 -17.10 -13.36 -8.76
CA VAL A 57 -16.93 -11.99 -8.27
C VAL A 57 -15.45 -11.73 -7.97
N VAL A 58 -14.79 -12.66 -7.28
CA VAL A 58 -13.36 -12.54 -6.97
C VAL A 58 -12.52 -12.57 -8.25
N GLU A 59 -12.87 -13.42 -9.22
CA GLU A 59 -12.20 -13.48 -10.53
C GLU A 59 -12.37 -12.17 -11.28
N ALA A 60 -13.57 -11.60 -11.32
CA ALA A 60 -13.84 -10.32 -11.97
C ALA A 60 -13.00 -9.18 -11.37
N VAL A 61 -12.86 -9.16 -10.04
CA VAL A 61 -12.01 -8.18 -9.33
C VAL A 61 -10.54 -8.34 -9.70
N LEU A 62 -10.01 -9.58 -9.63
CA LEU A 62 -8.59 -9.85 -9.86
C LEU A 62 -8.18 -9.67 -11.33
N THR A 63 -9.04 -10.07 -12.26
CA THR A 63 -8.76 -9.95 -13.71
C THR A 63 -9.05 -8.57 -14.27
N GLY A 64 -9.82 -7.75 -13.55
CA GLY A 64 -10.27 -6.43 -14.01
C GLY A 64 -11.33 -6.49 -15.09
N LYS A 65 -11.97 -7.65 -15.31
CA LYS A 65 -13.05 -7.83 -16.29
C LYS A 65 -14.38 -8.02 -15.56
N PHE A 66 -15.23 -7.01 -15.59
CA PHE A 66 -16.50 -7.00 -14.85
C PHE A 66 -17.58 -6.16 -15.53
N GLU A 67 -18.83 -6.44 -15.23
CA GLU A 67 -19.97 -5.62 -15.63
C GLU A 67 -20.08 -4.41 -14.70
N ASP A 68 -20.24 -3.21 -15.27
CA ASP A 68 -20.30 -1.95 -14.51
C ASP A 68 -21.69 -1.63 -13.93
N GLY A 69 -22.67 -2.51 -14.13
CA GLY A 69 -24.05 -2.30 -13.72
C GLY A 69 -24.83 -1.31 -14.61
N LEU A 70 -24.18 -0.73 -15.62
CA LEU A 70 -24.75 0.19 -16.59
C LEU A 70 -24.86 -0.44 -17.98
N GLY A 71 -24.70 -1.75 -18.07
CA GLY A 71 -24.77 -2.51 -19.30
C GLY A 71 -23.49 -2.55 -20.12
N LYS A 72 -22.35 -2.21 -19.54
CA LYS A 72 -21.04 -2.27 -20.21
C LYS A 72 -20.09 -3.20 -19.47
N THR A 73 -19.37 -4.02 -20.21
CA THR A 73 -18.25 -4.79 -19.67
C THR A 73 -17.00 -3.91 -19.64
N GLN A 74 -16.43 -3.73 -18.47
CA GLN A 74 -15.13 -3.09 -18.27
C GLN A 74 -14.01 -4.11 -18.44
N ASN A 75 -12.86 -3.67 -18.95
CA ASN A 75 -11.64 -4.47 -19.07
C ASN A 75 -10.44 -3.62 -18.69
N VAL A 76 -10.08 -3.69 -17.41
CA VAL A 76 -9.02 -2.90 -16.75
C VAL A 76 -8.08 -3.83 -15.98
N PRO A 77 -7.25 -4.62 -16.69
CA PRO A 77 -6.45 -5.69 -16.10
C PRO A 77 -5.42 -5.19 -15.05
N ASP A 78 -5.02 -3.93 -15.14
CA ASP A 78 -4.07 -3.29 -14.23
C ASP A 78 -4.74 -2.50 -13.10
N ARG A 79 -6.04 -2.74 -12.87
CA ARG A 79 -6.82 -2.07 -11.83
C ARG A 79 -6.25 -2.26 -10.43
N ILE A 80 -5.66 -3.42 -10.17
CA ILE A 80 -5.06 -3.75 -8.88
C ILE A 80 -3.57 -3.98 -9.09
N ASP A 81 -2.75 -3.26 -8.31
CA ASP A 81 -1.31 -3.47 -8.21
C ASP A 81 -1.01 -4.35 -7.00
N PHE A 82 -0.34 -5.48 -7.24
CA PHE A 82 0.04 -6.43 -6.21
C PHE A 82 1.50 -6.30 -5.78
N LYS A 83 2.13 -5.13 -6.00
CA LYS A 83 3.51 -4.88 -5.60
C LYS A 83 3.58 -4.52 -4.11
N PRO A 84 4.09 -5.40 -3.24
CA PRO A 84 4.10 -5.20 -1.80
C PRO A 84 5.27 -4.33 -1.32
N TYR A 85 5.67 -3.33 -2.11
CA TYR A 85 6.82 -2.50 -1.77
C TYR A 85 6.43 -1.38 -0.79
N PRO A 86 7.04 -1.35 0.41
CA PRO A 86 6.70 -0.39 1.45
C PRO A 86 7.40 0.96 1.21
N TRP A 87 6.82 1.79 0.35
CA TRP A 87 7.32 3.13 0.08
C TRP A 87 7.23 4.02 1.32
N GLN A 88 8.34 4.65 1.71
CA GLN A 88 8.36 5.60 2.82
C GLN A 88 7.54 6.87 2.56
N SER A 89 7.28 7.19 1.30
CA SER A 89 6.34 8.25 0.89
C SER A 89 4.93 8.06 1.47
N PHE A 90 4.48 6.82 1.68
CA PHE A 90 3.19 6.55 2.33
C PHE A 90 3.13 7.08 3.76
N SER A 91 4.23 6.98 4.52
CA SER A 91 4.29 7.56 5.86
C SER A 91 4.07 9.07 5.83
N HIS A 92 4.76 9.75 4.93
CA HIS A 92 4.63 11.20 4.78
C HIS A 92 3.22 11.60 4.35
N TRP A 93 2.62 10.84 3.43
CA TRP A 93 1.25 11.08 3.01
C TRP A 93 0.25 10.83 4.16
N ILE A 94 0.38 9.73 4.90
CA ILE A 94 -0.50 9.44 6.06
C ILE A 94 -0.39 10.55 7.10
N GLN A 95 0.81 10.98 7.46
CA GLN A 95 0.99 12.11 8.37
C GLN A 95 0.30 13.38 7.84
N SER A 96 0.46 13.69 6.56
CA SER A 96 -0.20 14.85 5.96
C SER A 96 -1.72 14.81 6.10
N GLN A 97 -2.34 13.61 6.04
CA GLN A 97 -3.77 13.47 6.26
C GLN A 97 -4.17 13.58 7.73
N LEU A 98 -3.39 12.98 8.66
CA LEU A 98 -3.62 13.15 10.10
C LEU A 98 -3.60 14.64 10.49
N ILE A 99 -2.68 15.36 9.94
CA ILE A 99 -2.49 16.78 10.08
C ILE A 99 -3.69 17.55 9.52
N ARG A 100 -4.03 17.35 8.24
CA ARG A 100 -5.12 18.04 7.55
C ARG A 100 -6.46 17.91 8.28
N TRP A 101 -6.71 16.75 8.87
CA TRP A 101 -7.96 16.43 9.55
C TRP A 101 -7.90 16.57 11.09
N ASP A 102 -6.82 17.13 11.63
CA ASP A 102 -6.56 17.28 13.07
C ASP A 102 -6.79 15.99 13.89
N LEU A 103 -6.42 14.88 13.32
CA LEU A 103 -6.57 13.58 13.97
C LEU A 103 -5.47 13.40 15.02
N GLY A 104 -5.85 13.18 16.28
CA GLY A 104 -4.91 12.92 17.38
C GLY A 104 -4.13 14.14 17.86
N GLY A 105 -4.67 15.36 17.66
CA GLY A 105 -3.99 16.60 18.06
C GLY A 105 -2.81 16.97 17.17
N ALA A 106 -2.77 16.43 15.96
CA ALA A 106 -1.68 16.59 15.02
C ALA A 106 -1.49 18.05 14.55
N VAL A 107 -2.52 18.90 14.61
CA VAL A 107 -2.42 20.34 14.30
C VAL A 107 -1.45 21.05 15.26
N ALA A 108 -1.43 20.68 16.55
CA ALA A 108 -0.47 21.23 17.50
C ALA A 108 0.98 20.85 17.13
N ALA A 109 1.20 19.63 16.65
CA ALA A 109 2.51 19.19 16.16
C ALA A 109 2.95 19.95 14.90
N ILE A 110 1.99 20.37 14.03
CA ILE A 110 2.29 21.16 12.83
C ILE A 110 2.64 22.60 13.16
N GLN A 111 1.90 23.21 14.09
CA GLN A 111 2.21 24.57 14.52
C GLN A 111 3.61 24.67 15.10
N ALA A 112 4.14 23.56 15.65
CA ALA A 112 5.53 23.40 16.07
C ALA A 112 6.51 23.15 14.89
N GLY A 113 6.03 23.03 13.65
CA GLY A 113 6.88 22.68 12.49
C GLY A 113 7.29 21.22 12.42
N ASP A 114 6.71 20.37 13.26
CA ASP A 114 7.10 18.97 13.43
C ASP A 114 6.40 18.03 12.44
N PHE A 115 6.77 18.16 11.18
CA PHE A 115 6.65 16.99 10.31
C PHE A 115 7.75 16.01 10.69
N ASN A 116 7.38 14.89 11.34
CA ASN A 116 8.37 13.95 11.84
C ASN A 116 8.95 13.09 10.69
N PRO A 117 10.16 13.40 10.18
CA PRO A 117 10.77 12.60 9.10
C PRO A 117 11.08 11.17 9.54
N ASN A 118 11.23 10.92 10.85
CA ASN A 118 11.54 9.60 11.38
C ASN A 118 10.35 8.62 11.30
N SER A 119 9.13 9.11 11.10
CA SER A 119 7.97 8.24 10.87
C SER A 119 8.11 7.35 9.63
N ALA A 120 8.96 7.75 8.70
CA ALA A 120 9.25 6.94 7.52
C ALA A 120 9.86 5.58 7.87
N SER A 121 10.57 5.47 8.99
CA SER A 121 11.23 4.23 9.45
C SER A 121 10.26 3.10 9.80
N ILE A 122 8.97 3.39 10.03
CA ILE A 122 7.95 2.35 10.24
C ILE A 122 7.68 1.53 8.95
N PHE A 123 8.03 2.08 7.79
CA PHE A 123 7.99 1.37 6.52
C PHE A 123 9.35 0.71 6.28
N LEU A 124 9.43 -0.60 6.48
CA LEU A 124 10.66 -1.39 6.45
C LEU A 124 11.18 -1.59 5.01
N THR A 125 11.43 -0.50 4.33
CA THR A 125 11.82 -0.45 2.91
C THR A 125 13.13 -1.17 2.65
N ASP A 126 14.14 -0.94 3.50
CA ASP A 126 15.48 -1.53 3.31
C ASP A 126 15.42 -3.05 3.49
N GLU A 127 14.64 -3.53 4.44
CA GLU A 127 14.43 -4.95 4.67
C GLU A 127 13.68 -5.60 3.51
N ALA A 128 12.62 -4.96 3.02
CA ALA A 128 11.89 -5.43 1.85
C ALA A 128 12.80 -5.52 0.61
N GLN A 129 13.66 -4.50 0.38
CA GLN A 129 14.65 -4.53 -0.69
C GLN A 129 15.64 -5.69 -0.54
N ALA A 130 16.15 -5.92 0.67
CA ALA A 130 17.10 -6.99 0.94
C ALA A 130 16.47 -8.36 0.68
N LEU A 131 15.24 -8.58 1.15
CA LEU A 131 14.49 -9.82 0.96
C LEU A 131 14.19 -10.09 -0.52
N GLU A 132 13.72 -9.07 -1.25
CA GLU A 132 13.38 -9.22 -2.66
C GLU A 132 14.64 -9.56 -3.50
N ARG A 133 15.81 -8.94 -3.20
CA ARG A 133 17.08 -9.30 -3.85
C ARG A 133 17.51 -10.72 -3.54
N GLU A 134 17.37 -11.15 -2.28
CA GLU A 134 17.67 -12.53 -1.87
C GLU A 134 16.82 -13.56 -2.62
N MET A 135 15.56 -13.20 -2.93
CA MET A 135 14.64 -14.03 -3.69
C MET A 135 14.86 -13.94 -5.21
N GLY A 136 15.89 -13.22 -5.66
CA GLY A 136 16.24 -13.06 -7.08
C GLY A 136 15.46 -11.96 -7.80
N GLY A 137 14.71 -11.14 -7.06
CA GLY A 137 14.01 -9.99 -7.59
C GLY A 137 14.90 -8.75 -7.79
N ASN A 138 14.33 -7.71 -8.39
CA ASN A 138 15.00 -6.44 -8.62
C ASN A 138 14.15 -5.29 -8.04
N PRO A 139 14.18 -5.07 -6.72
CA PRO A 139 13.40 -4.02 -6.07
C PRO A 139 13.85 -2.62 -6.50
N PRO A 140 12.96 -1.62 -6.42
CA PRO A 140 13.34 -0.22 -6.55
C PRO A 140 14.48 0.14 -5.58
N THR A 141 15.41 0.99 -6.00
CA THR A 141 16.49 1.48 -5.13
C THR A 141 16.05 2.70 -4.30
N ALA A 142 15.04 3.43 -4.77
CA ALA A 142 14.48 4.57 -4.07
C ALA A 142 13.63 4.13 -2.87
N ARG A 143 13.65 4.92 -1.81
CA ARG A 143 12.76 4.75 -0.63
C ARG A 143 11.47 5.57 -0.76
N PHE A 144 11.54 6.66 -1.49
CA PHE A 144 10.44 7.60 -1.71
C PHE A 144 10.10 7.69 -3.19
N ARG A 145 8.84 7.92 -3.47
CA ARG A 145 8.34 8.30 -4.79
C ARG A 145 7.22 9.32 -4.64
N LYS A 146 6.86 10.00 -5.70
CA LYS A 146 5.60 10.73 -5.76
C LYS A 146 4.43 9.76 -5.77
N GLU A 147 3.39 10.07 -5.01
CA GLU A 147 2.18 9.25 -4.96
C GLU A 147 1.10 9.90 -5.83
N ILE A 148 0.67 9.16 -6.84
CA ILE A 148 -0.42 9.59 -7.72
C ILE A 148 -1.73 9.20 -7.07
N LEU A 149 -2.54 10.18 -6.72
CA LEU A 149 -3.84 10.04 -6.08
C LEU A 149 -4.94 10.23 -7.13
N ALA A 150 -6.20 9.94 -6.75
CA ALA A 150 -7.32 10.01 -7.68
C ALA A 150 -7.52 11.42 -8.29
N TYR A 151 -7.14 12.47 -7.56
CA TYR A 151 -7.40 13.86 -7.94
C TYR A 151 -6.19 14.78 -7.87
N ASP A 152 -5.06 14.30 -7.35
CA ASP A 152 -3.82 15.09 -7.24
C ASP A 152 -2.57 14.21 -7.10
N GLU A 153 -1.42 14.84 -6.97
CA GLU A 153 -0.12 14.20 -6.74
C GLU A 153 0.44 14.68 -5.40
N PHE A 154 0.94 13.72 -4.61
CA PHE A 154 1.66 14.01 -3.38
C PHE A 154 3.17 13.88 -3.61
N ASP A 155 3.90 14.96 -3.38
CA ASP A 155 5.36 14.98 -3.40
C ASP A 155 5.90 14.87 -1.97
N PRO A 156 6.55 13.74 -1.60
CA PRO A 156 7.07 13.53 -0.25
C PRO A 156 8.24 14.43 0.11
N SER A 157 8.84 15.14 -0.85
CA SER A 157 9.89 16.13 -0.59
C SER A 157 9.35 17.44 -0.04
N ASN A 158 8.05 17.71 -0.22
CA ASN A 158 7.43 18.95 0.24
C ASN A 158 6.03 18.72 0.85
N PRO A 159 5.92 17.89 1.90
CA PRO A 159 4.63 17.51 2.49
C PRO A 159 3.88 18.69 3.09
N MET A 160 4.57 19.69 3.64
CA MET A 160 3.94 20.87 4.23
C MET A 160 3.26 21.76 3.17
N GLN A 161 3.80 21.86 1.97
CA GLN A 161 3.16 22.59 0.88
C GLN A 161 1.88 21.87 0.45
N TYR A 162 1.94 20.54 0.32
CA TYR A 162 0.76 19.73 0.02
C TYR A 162 -0.37 19.96 1.03
N ILE A 163 -0.07 19.98 2.34
CA ILE A 163 -1.05 20.24 3.40
C ILE A 163 -1.70 21.61 3.22
N LYS A 164 -0.91 22.65 3.00
CA LYS A 164 -1.40 24.03 2.80
C LYS A 164 -2.33 24.13 1.59
N ASP A 165 -1.97 23.47 0.49
CA ASP A 165 -2.76 23.45 -0.74
C ASP A 165 -4.09 22.71 -0.53
N GLN A 166 -4.08 21.60 0.22
CA GLN A 166 -5.28 20.85 0.56
C GLN A 166 -6.23 21.65 1.46
N ILE A 167 -5.71 22.27 2.52
CA ILE A 167 -6.50 23.09 3.44
C ILE A 167 -7.15 24.25 2.66
N LYS A 168 -6.41 24.94 1.80
CA LYS A 168 -6.94 26.01 0.96
C LYS A 168 -8.01 25.52 -0.01
N ARG A 169 -7.85 24.35 -0.60
CA ARG A 169 -8.84 23.73 -1.50
C ARG A 169 -10.13 23.39 -0.76
N ASP A 170 -10.04 22.90 0.46
CA ASP A 170 -11.20 22.48 1.26
C ASP A 170 -11.94 23.68 1.90
N GLY A 171 -11.41 24.90 1.82
CA GLY A 171 -12.06 26.13 2.31
C GLY A 171 -11.92 26.36 3.80
N PHE A 172 -10.88 25.79 4.44
CA PHE A 172 -10.51 26.03 5.84
C PHE A 172 -9.43 27.10 5.97
#